data_144a277ad05b317813fea7d28b3c0a83
#
_entry.id   144a277ad05b317813fea7d28b3c0a83
#
_cell.length_a   1.000
_cell.length_b   1.000
_cell.length_c   1.000
_cell.angle_alpha   90.00
_cell.angle_beta   90.00
_cell.angle_gamma   90.00
#
_symmetry.space_group_name_H-M   'P 1'
#
loop_
_entity.id
_entity.type
_entity.pdbx_description
1 polymer ?
#
loop_
_entity_poly.entity_id
_entity_poly.type
_entity_poly.pdbx_seq_one_letter_code
_entity_poly.pdbx_strand_id
1 'polypeptide(L)'
;MTAAPHPRAIARRTAVIDLGSNSFRLVVFSVGEAGWWKRTDELSETVRLGGDLGPNGELSPQRMAHALETLRVFAAFCATNGLRTDQIDAVATSAVRDAPNGEEFVQRARRATGLPVRILSQRDEAWFSYIAAVNATTLSDGIVLDIGGGSMELVAVEGRRAIECVSWQLGAVRMTERFLPGDEPSRPEQIEALRQHTLSALAGEAWVATAGRSRLAGIGGAVRSLAAAAIRSADLPLDSVQGFVLEPRALDRLIAELAARRPAERDRVPGIKRGRAEVILAGAVVLRAVLEATGAPGIEVVEAGLREGIFRAGELSELDPPIAPDVRRASVENLARQHGVDLVHAEHIAELADQLASALPSAGLPAPGDPELLWAAAILHDVGMAVDYDDHHKHSSYLILGSGLPGFTPREVALIALMARYHRKGTPQLGAAAALCEPGDDELLLRGAALLRIAEQLERNRDQVVHTARLLRTDGEGPVVLELDAEGDTVVAEWAAERQGDLFARAFGAELTVTRS
;
A
#
# COMPACT_ATOMS: atom_id res chain seq x y z
N MET A 1 -9.32 -13.51 -36.23
CA MET A 1 -8.51 -13.83 -35.02
C MET A 1 -7.87 -12.53 -34.57
N THR A 2 -8.43 -11.88 -33.56
CA THR A 2 -7.78 -10.76 -32.88
C THR A 2 -6.59 -11.33 -32.14
N ALA A 3 -5.39 -10.79 -32.35
CA ALA A 3 -4.20 -11.19 -31.61
C ALA A 3 -4.49 -11.04 -30.10
N ALA A 4 -4.08 -12.02 -29.31
CA ALA A 4 -4.18 -11.91 -27.85
C ALA A 4 -3.47 -10.61 -27.41
N PRO A 5 -4.03 -9.85 -26.45
CA PRO A 5 -3.42 -8.60 -26.01
C PRO A 5 -2.03 -8.86 -25.45
N HIS A 6 -1.06 -8.02 -25.83
CA HIS A 6 0.29 -8.14 -25.29
C HIS A 6 0.23 -7.82 -23.79
N PRO A 7 0.64 -8.71 -22.88
CA PRO A 7 0.38 -8.60 -21.44
C PRO A 7 0.91 -7.30 -20.81
N ARG A 8 1.88 -6.64 -21.42
CA ARG A 8 2.46 -5.36 -20.97
C ARG A 8 2.04 -4.15 -21.81
N ALA A 9 1.15 -4.30 -22.80
CA ALA A 9 0.69 -3.18 -23.60
C ALA A 9 -0.15 -2.22 -22.72
N ILE A 10 0.11 -0.91 -22.89
CA ILE A 10 -0.66 0.14 -22.21
C ILE A 10 -1.88 0.45 -23.06
N ALA A 11 -3.08 0.23 -22.51
CA ALA A 11 -4.35 0.56 -23.15
C ALA A 11 -4.68 2.05 -23.03
N ARG A 12 -4.43 2.64 -21.84
CA ARG A 12 -4.68 4.06 -21.58
C ARG A 12 -3.82 4.63 -20.46
N ARG A 13 -3.72 5.96 -20.44
CA ARG A 13 -3.12 6.73 -19.35
C ARG A 13 -4.11 7.73 -18.81
N THR A 14 -4.02 8.02 -17.52
CA THR A 14 -4.80 9.05 -16.83
C THR A 14 -3.86 9.84 -15.92
N ALA A 15 -3.97 11.16 -15.89
CA ALA A 15 -3.22 11.99 -14.97
C ALA A 15 -4.14 12.56 -13.90
N VAL A 16 -3.65 12.59 -12.66
CA VAL A 16 -4.28 13.30 -11.55
C VAL A 16 -3.32 14.38 -11.07
N ILE A 17 -3.78 15.63 -11.05
CA ILE A 17 -3.04 16.80 -10.56
C ILE A 17 -3.70 17.28 -9.26
N ASP A 18 -2.94 17.30 -8.18
CA ASP A 18 -3.36 17.75 -6.85
C ASP A 18 -2.67 19.08 -6.52
N LEU A 19 -3.46 20.15 -6.41
CA LEU A 19 -3.03 21.49 -6.01
C LEU A 19 -3.17 21.63 -4.49
N GLY A 20 -2.25 21.00 -3.76
CA GLY A 20 -2.24 21.03 -2.29
C GLY A 20 -1.68 22.33 -1.71
N SER A 21 -1.94 22.59 -0.43
CA SER A 21 -1.48 23.79 0.29
C SER A 21 0.04 23.95 0.32
N ASN A 22 0.79 22.86 0.46
CA ASN A 22 2.26 22.87 0.52
C ASN A 22 2.91 22.57 -0.84
N SER A 23 2.42 21.59 -1.56
CA SER A 23 3.03 21.12 -2.81
C SER A 23 1.97 20.76 -3.85
N PHE A 24 2.27 21.05 -5.10
CA PHE A 24 1.55 20.55 -6.24
C PHE A 24 2.15 19.23 -6.70
N ARG A 25 1.28 18.30 -7.09
CA ARG A 25 1.70 16.99 -7.55
C ARG A 25 0.89 16.54 -8.74
N LEU A 26 1.59 16.04 -9.74
CA LEU A 26 1.02 15.36 -10.87
C LEU A 26 1.44 13.90 -10.80
N VAL A 27 0.50 12.99 -10.95
CA VAL A 27 0.75 11.55 -11.07
C VAL A 27 0.10 11.04 -12.34
N VAL A 28 0.85 10.25 -13.12
CA VAL A 28 0.31 9.52 -14.27
C VAL A 28 0.14 8.07 -13.91
N PHE A 29 -1.07 7.57 -14.13
CA PHE A 29 -1.41 6.16 -14.03
C PHE A 29 -1.52 5.57 -15.43
N SER A 30 -0.88 4.42 -15.64
CA SER A 30 -1.06 3.60 -16.84
C SER A 30 -1.92 2.40 -16.51
N VAL A 31 -2.86 2.09 -17.40
CA VAL A 31 -3.71 0.91 -17.35
C VAL A 31 -3.36 0.04 -18.56
N GLY A 32 -3.09 -1.23 -18.33
CA GLY A 32 -2.74 -2.18 -19.37
C GLY A 32 -3.96 -2.86 -20.00
N GLU A 33 -3.79 -3.43 -21.19
CA GLU A 33 -4.83 -4.22 -21.87
C GLU A 33 -5.29 -5.43 -21.07
N ALA A 34 -4.39 -6.01 -20.25
CA ALA A 34 -4.71 -7.11 -19.34
C ALA A 34 -5.35 -6.65 -18.02
N GLY A 35 -5.75 -5.38 -17.89
CA GLY A 35 -6.44 -4.84 -16.72
C GLY A 35 -5.55 -4.50 -15.53
N TRP A 36 -4.22 -4.58 -15.65
CA TRP A 36 -3.32 -4.07 -14.61
C TRP A 36 -3.25 -2.54 -14.64
N TRP A 37 -2.91 -1.95 -13.51
CA TRP A 37 -2.63 -0.53 -13.41
C TRP A 37 -1.40 -0.27 -12.54
N LYS A 38 -0.69 0.82 -12.82
CA LYS A 38 0.41 1.31 -11.98
C LYS A 38 0.63 2.80 -12.17
N ARG A 39 1.25 3.42 -11.19
CA ARG A 39 1.84 4.75 -11.31
C ARG A 39 3.09 4.64 -12.18
N THR A 40 3.15 5.43 -13.25
CA THR A 40 4.28 5.41 -14.20
C THR A 40 5.13 6.68 -14.16
N ASP A 41 4.54 7.81 -13.75
CA ASP A 41 5.25 9.08 -13.66
C ASP A 41 4.74 9.93 -12.50
N GLU A 42 5.60 10.76 -11.94
CA GLU A 42 5.24 11.73 -10.91
C GLU A 42 6.09 12.99 -11.07
N LEU A 43 5.43 14.18 -11.03
CA LEU A 43 6.07 15.47 -10.82
C LEU A 43 5.59 16.05 -9.50
N SER A 44 6.49 16.67 -8.75
CA SER A 44 6.16 17.31 -7.47
C SER A 44 6.94 18.62 -7.33
N GLU A 45 6.22 19.71 -7.02
CA GLU A 45 6.81 21.02 -6.79
C GLU A 45 6.31 21.61 -5.48
N THR A 46 7.21 22.18 -4.69
CA THR A 46 6.89 22.83 -3.41
C THR A 46 6.48 24.28 -3.66
N VAL A 47 5.19 24.51 -3.85
CA VAL A 47 4.62 25.84 -4.19
C VAL A 47 4.30 26.66 -2.93
N ARG A 48 3.92 25.99 -1.83
CA ARG A 48 3.46 26.61 -0.56
C ARG A 48 2.35 27.63 -0.80
N LEU A 49 1.36 27.26 -1.62
CA LEU A 49 0.26 28.16 -2.00
C LEU A 49 -0.56 28.63 -0.78
N GLY A 50 -0.65 27.82 0.27
CA GLY A 50 -1.30 28.16 1.53
C GLY A 50 -0.42 28.93 2.52
N GLY A 51 0.82 29.28 2.16
CA GLY A 51 1.71 30.10 2.97
C GLY A 51 1.63 31.59 2.60
N ASP A 52 2.00 32.47 3.52
CA ASP A 52 2.01 33.91 3.32
C ASP A 52 0.65 34.45 2.83
N LEU A 53 -0.44 34.00 3.45
CA LEU A 53 -1.78 34.47 3.14
C LEU A 53 -1.91 35.97 3.49
N GLY A 54 -2.68 36.69 2.67
CA GLY A 54 -3.01 38.11 2.93
C GLY A 54 -3.84 38.25 4.23
N PRO A 55 -4.05 39.53 4.66
CA PRO A 55 -4.74 39.82 5.92
C PRO A 55 -6.16 39.20 6.03
N ASN A 56 -6.82 38.98 4.90
CA ASN A 56 -8.17 38.40 4.80
C ASN A 56 -8.14 36.91 4.39
N GLY A 57 -6.96 36.24 4.41
CA GLY A 57 -6.82 34.86 3.96
C GLY A 57 -6.68 34.69 2.44
N GLU A 58 -6.38 35.77 1.71
CA GLU A 58 -6.19 35.72 0.25
C GLU A 58 -4.87 35.07 -0.14
N LEU A 59 -4.87 34.32 -1.25
CA LEU A 59 -3.64 33.81 -1.87
C LEU A 59 -2.77 34.98 -2.35
N SER A 60 -1.49 35.00 -1.99
CA SER A 60 -0.59 36.09 -2.38
C SER A 60 -0.31 36.05 -3.89
N PRO A 61 -0.19 37.24 -4.55
CA PRO A 61 0.09 37.33 -5.99
C PRO A 61 1.36 36.57 -6.39
N GLN A 62 2.39 36.60 -5.55
CA GLN A 62 3.67 35.92 -5.80
C GLN A 62 3.50 34.40 -5.80
N ARG A 63 2.75 33.83 -4.80
CA ARG A 63 2.47 32.40 -4.72
C ARG A 63 1.59 31.95 -5.89
N MET A 64 0.58 32.74 -6.25
CA MET A 64 -0.24 32.46 -7.44
C MET A 64 0.59 32.45 -8.73
N ALA A 65 1.54 33.38 -8.89
CA ALA A 65 2.42 33.39 -10.06
C ALA A 65 3.26 32.10 -10.16
N HIS A 66 3.91 31.71 -9.06
CA HIS A 66 4.68 30.45 -9.00
C HIS A 66 3.78 29.23 -9.26
N ALA A 67 2.59 29.19 -8.68
CA ALA A 67 1.60 28.14 -8.92
C ALA A 67 1.22 28.01 -10.40
N LEU A 68 0.97 29.14 -11.08
CA LEU A 68 0.65 29.15 -12.52
C LEU A 68 1.83 28.69 -13.38
N GLU A 69 3.06 29.04 -13.01
CA GLU A 69 4.27 28.55 -13.69
C GLU A 69 4.40 27.02 -13.54
N THR A 70 4.25 26.50 -12.33
CA THR A 70 4.24 25.05 -12.06
C THR A 70 3.16 24.33 -12.89
N LEU A 71 1.95 24.88 -12.95
CA LEU A 71 0.86 24.29 -13.74
C LEU A 71 1.13 24.29 -15.25
N ARG A 72 1.85 25.30 -15.78
CA ARG A 72 2.30 25.28 -17.18
C ARG A 72 3.27 24.13 -17.44
N VAL A 73 4.20 23.88 -16.51
CA VAL A 73 5.12 22.73 -16.60
C VAL A 73 4.34 21.41 -16.60
N PHE A 74 3.36 21.28 -15.70
CA PHE A 74 2.53 20.06 -15.62
C PHE A 74 1.68 19.87 -16.89
N ALA A 75 1.09 20.94 -17.43
CA ALA A 75 0.34 20.87 -18.68
C ALA A 75 1.23 20.47 -19.86
N ALA A 76 2.44 21.04 -19.97
CA ALA A 76 3.41 20.68 -20.99
C ALA A 76 3.84 19.20 -20.86
N PHE A 77 4.07 18.72 -19.64
CA PHE A 77 4.40 17.33 -19.37
C PHE A 77 3.26 16.39 -19.83
N CYS A 78 2.01 16.70 -19.47
CA CYS A 78 0.85 15.92 -19.91
C CYS A 78 0.76 15.87 -21.45
N ALA A 79 0.89 17.03 -22.12
CA ALA A 79 0.82 17.11 -23.58
C ALA A 79 1.95 16.31 -24.26
N THR A 80 3.18 16.40 -23.74
CA THR A 80 4.34 15.65 -24.28
C THR A 80 4.16 14.14 -24.11
N ASN A 81 3.46 13.71 -23.05
CA ASN A 81 3.12 12.31 -22.81
C ASN A 81 1.84 11.85 -23.55
N GLY A 82 1.28 12.67 -24.43
CA GLY A 82 0.11 12.35 -25.26
C GLY A 82 -1.21 12.29 -24.51
N LEU A 83 -1.27 12.89 -23.30
CA LEU A 83 -2.51 12.95 -22.50
C LEU A 83 -3.42 14.05 -23.04
N ARG A 84 -4.66 13.69 -23.34
CA ARG A 84 -5.73 14.64 -23.69
C ARG A 84 -6.36 15.22 -22.41
N THR A 85 -7.03 16.35 -22.55
CA THR A 85 -7.66 17.05 -21.41
C THR A 85 -8.70 16.19 -20.67
N ASP A 86 -9.42 15.32 -21.39
CA ASP A 86 -10.40 14.39 -20.82
C ASP A 86 -9.76 13.22 -20.03
N GLN A 87 -8.45 13.07 -20.13
CA GLN A 87 -7.65 12.09 -19.37
C GLN A 87 -6.95 12.72 -18.16
N ILE A 88 -7.20 14.00 -17.87
CA ILE A 88 -6.57 14.74 -16.79
C ILE A 88 -7.64 15.17 -15.79
N ASP A 89 -7.51 14.76 -14.54
CA ASP A 89 -8.30 15.29 -13.42
C ASP A 89 -7.41 16.19 -12.56
N ALA A 90 -7.68 17.50 -12.56
CA ALA A 90 -6.91 18.48 -11.81
C ALA A 90 -7.77 19.06 -10.69
N VAL A 91 -7.35 18.83 -9.43
CA VAL A 91 -8.10 19.22 -8.24
C VAL A 91 -7.32 20.18 -7.37
N ALA A 92 -8.02 21.17 -6.82
CA ALA A 92 -7.50 22.09 -5.82
C ALA A 92 -8.19 21.84 -4.48
N THR A 93 -7.40 21.86 -3.41
CA THR A 93 -7.85 21.52 -2.05
C THR A 93 -7.86 22.73 -1.12
N SER A 94 -7.68 22.55 0.16
CA SER A 94 -7.93 23.51 1.23
C SER A 94 -7.39 24.93 1.00
N ALA A 95 -6.15 25.11 0.50
CA ALA A 95 -5.57 26.43 0.31
C ALA A 95 -6.36 27.29 -0.71
N VAL A 96 -6.83 26.66 -1.79
CA VAL A 96 -7.61 27.35 -2.84
C VAL A 96 -9.07 27.47 -2.43
N ARG A 97 -9.62 26.41 -1.84
CA ARG A 97 -11.01 26.36 -1.38
C ARG A 97 -11.32 27.44 -0.33
N ASP A 98 -10.42 27.60 0.64
CA ASP A 98 -10.62 28.49 1.78
C ASP A 98 -10.29 29.96 1.45
N ALA A 99 -9.60 30.24 0.34
CA ALA A 99 -9.16 31.58 -0.04
C ALA A 99 -10.27 32.38 -0.75
N PRO A 100 -10.52 33.64 -0.36
CA PRO A 100 -11.52 34.49 -1.04
C PRO A 100 -11.28 34.68 -2.54
N ASN A 101 -10.02 34.65 -2.98
CA ASN A 101 -9.62 34.75 -4.40
C ASN A 101 -9.30 33.39 -5.04
N GLY A 102 -9.74 32.27 -4.43
CA GLY A 102 -9.46 30.93 -4.93
C GLY A 102 -10.10 30.64 -6.28
N GLU A 103 -11.35 31.01 -6.49
CA GLU A 103 -12.03 30.84 -7.77
C GLU A 103 -11.37 31.67 -8.90
N GLU A 104 -10.95 32.90 -8.59
CA GLU A 104 -10.17 33.71 -9.55
C GLU A 104 -8.86 33.01 -9.96
N PHE A 105 -8.15 32.43 -8.98
CA PHE A 105 -6.95 31.65 -9.26
C PHE A 105 -7.23 30.45 -10.18
N VAL A 106 -8.29 29.69 -9.92
CA VAL A 106 -8.69 28.53 -10.76
C VAL A 106 -9.01 28.97 -12.18
N GLN A 107 -9.76 30.07 -12.36
CA GLN A 107 -10.06 30.60 -13.69
C GLN A 107 -8.80 31.05 -14.44
N ARG A 108 -7.84 31.67 -13.74
CA ARG A 108 -6.53 32.03 -14.30
C ARG A 108 -5.73 30.78 -14.71
N ALA A 109 -5.74 29.75 -13.87
CA ALA A 109 -5.08 28.46 -14.14
C ALA A 109 -5.65 27.80 -15.40
N ARG A 110 -6.98 27.68 -15.49
CA ARG A 110 -7.67 27.13 -16.68
C ARG A 110 -7.31 27.89 -17.96
N ARG A 111 -7.34 29.23 -17.92
CA ARG A 111 -6.99 30.08 -19.08
C ARG A 111 -5.53 29.96 -19.50
N ALA A 112 -4.62 29.84 -18.51
CA ALA A 112 -3.18 29.82 -18.77
C ALA A 112 -2.64 28.46 -19.23
N THR A 113 -3.33 27.36 -18.93
CA THR A 113 -2.82 25.99 -19.09
C THR A 113 -3.77 25.05 -19.85
N GLY A 114 -5.06 25.37 -19.95
CA GLY A 114 -6.09 24.47 -20.49
C GLY A 114 -6.45 23.32 -19.56
N LEU A 115 -5.81 23.19 -18.39
CA LEU A 115 -6.12 22.12 -17.43
C LEU A 115 -7.52 22.29 -16.83
N PRO A 116 -8.30 21.19 -16.64
CA PRO A 116 -9.66 21.24 -16.12
C PRO A 116 -9.68 21.33 -14.58
N VAL A 117 -8.99 22.34 -14.00
CA VAL A 117 -8.86 22.48 -12.56
C VAL A 117 -10.23 22.73 -11.93
N ARG A 118 -10.59 21.93 -10.90
CA ARG A 118 -11.80 22.11 -10.09
C ARG A 118 -11.44 22.18 -8.60
N ILE A 119 -12.24 22.88 -7.82
CA ILE A 119 -12.06 22.94 -6.36
C ILE A 119 -12.85 21.78 -5.75
N LEU A 120 -12.18 20.97 -4.93
CA LEU A 120 -12.84 19.91 -4.16
C LEU A 120 -13.53 20.51 -2.93
N SER A 121 -14.77 20.08 -2.67
CA SER A 121 -15.37 20.28 -1.36
C SER A 121 -14.62 19.47 -0.29
N GLN A 122 -14.76 19.83 0.98
CA GLN A 122 -14.20 19.04 2.09
C GLN A 122 -14.71 17.59 2.06
N ARG A 123 -15.99 17.42 1.71
CA ARG A 123 -16.62 16.11 1.61
C ARG A 123 -16.03 15.26 0.49
N ASP A 124 -15.76 15.86 -0.68
CA ASP A 124 -15.16 15.15 -1.81
C ASP A 124 -13.69 14.77 -1.50
N GLU A 125 -12.93 15.66 -0.85
CA GLU A 125 -11.56 15.40 -0.43
C GLU A 125 -11.51 14.19 0.53
N ALA A 126 -12.34 14.17 1.55
CA ALA A 126 -12.48 13.06 2.48
C ALA A 126 -12.99 11.78 1.80
N TRP A 127 -13.94 11.91 0.86
CA TRP A 127 -14.45 10.77 0.09
C TRP A 127 -13.34 10.09 -0.73
N PHE A 128 -12.54 10.85 -1.48
CA PHE A 128 -11.45 10.26 -2.26
C PHE A 128 -10.36 9.68 -1.36
N SER A 129 -10.08 10.29 -0.22
CA SER A 129 -9.15 9.74 0.77
C SER A 129 -9.66 8.42 1.36
N TYR A 130 -10.97 8.34 1.65
CA TYR A 130 -11.59 7.09 2.05
C TYR A 130 -11.50 6.01 0.95
N ILE A 131 -11.82 6.34 -0.31
CA ILE A 131 -11.70 5.40 -1.44
C ILE A 131 -10.26 4.90 -1.59
N ALA A 132 -9.26 5.78 -1.41
CA ALA A 132 -7.86 5.37 -1.42
C ALA A 132 -7.54 4.36 -0.32
N ALA A 133 -7.97 4.63 0.92
CA ALA A 133 -7.65 3.79 2.07
C ALA A 133 -8.30 2.41 1.98
N VAL A 134 -9.61 2.34 1.71
CA VAL A 134 -10.34 1.05 1.66
C VAL A 134 -9.96 0.20 0.45
N ASN A 135 -9.44 0.80 -0.64
CA ASN A 135 -8.87 0.06 -1.77
C ASN A 135 -7.39 -0.32 -1.57
N ALA A 136 -6.78 0.07 -0.46
CA ALA A 136 -5.39 -0.26 -0.12
C ALA A 136 -5.26 -1.04 1.19
N THR A 137 -6.36 -1.29 1.89
CA THR A 137 -6.41 -2.02 3.17
C THR A 137 -7.60 -2.97 3.21
N THR A 138 -7.60 -3.88 4.17
CA THR A 138 -8.75 -4.71 4.53
C THR A 138 -9.63 -4.06 5.59
N LEU A 139 -9.61 -2.73 5.71
CA LEU A 139 -10.42 -1.99 6.67
C LEU A 139 -11.91 -2.19 6.37
N SER A 140 -12.61 -2.92 7.23
CA SER A 140 -14.07 -3.05 7.22
C SER A 140 -14.71 -2.04 8.17
N ASP A 141 -14.17 -1.94 9.39
CA ASP A 141 -14.73 -1.12 10.46
C ASP A 141 -13.62 -0.34 11.17
N GLY A 142 -13.81 0.96 11.35
CA GLY A 142 -12.82 1.83 11.95
C GLY A 142 -12.82 3.25 11.40
N ILE A 143 -11.66 3.86 11.31
CA ILE A 143 -11.49 5.25 10.85
C ILE A 143 -10.45 5.33 9.73
N VAL A 144 -10.73 6.12 8.71
CA VAL A 144 -9.72 6.65 7.78
C VAL A 144 -9.35 8.06 8.22
N LEU A 145 -8.06 8.31 8.37
CA LEU A 145 -7.46 9.60 8.69
C LEU A 145 -6.67 10.09 7.47
N ASP A 146 -6.94 11.31 7.02
CA ASP A 146 -6.05 12.03 6.11
C ASP A 146 -5.56 13.33 6.76
N ILE A 147 -4.25 13.56 6.77
CA ILE A 147 -3.65 14.80 7.23
C ILE A 147 -2.90 15.48 6.09
N GLY A 148 -3.48 16.55 5.62
CA GLY A 148 -2.93 17.43 4.59
C GLY A 148 -2.06 18.56 5.16
N GLY A 149 -1.82 19.56 4.33
CA GLY A 149 -1.14 20.81 4.76
C GLY A 149 -2.07 21.74 5.52
N GLY A 150 -3.31 21.91 5.05
CA GLY A 150 -4.27 22.88 5.59
C GLY A 150 -5.35 22.26 6.44
N SER A 151 -5.78 21.04 6.13
CA SER A 151 -6.87 20.33 6.79
C SER A 151 -6.47 18.93 7.27
N MET A 152 -7.32 18.34 8.08
CA MET A 152 -7.32 16.96 8.48
C MET A 152 -8.75 16.45 8.40
N GLU A 153 -8.92 15.29 7.79
CA GLU A 153 -10.20 14.61 7.63
C GLU A 153 -10.23 13.31 8.42
N LEU A 154 -11.35 13.01 9.06
CA LEU A 154 -11.66 11.69 9.60
C LEU A 154 -12.94 11.19 8.94
N VAL A 155 -12.91 9.92 8.52
CA VAL A 155 -14.06 9.22 7.97
C VAL A 155 -14.30 7.95 8.77
N ALA A 156 -15.47 7.83 9.39
CA ALA A 156 -15.90 6.59 10.03
C ALA A 156 -16.35 5.60 8.96
N VAL A 157 -15.89 4.36 9.09
CA VAL A 157 -16.16 3.26 8.16
C VAL A 157 -16.83 2.12 8.90
N GLU A 158 -17.95 1.61 8.36
CA GLU A 158 -18.64 0.40 8.80
C GLU A 158 -18.98 -0.46 7.58
N GLY A 159 -18.68 -1.76 7.65
CA GLY A 159 -18.88 -2.67 6.53
C GLY A 159 -18.24 -2.17 5.24
N ARG A 160 -17.04 -1.57 5.31
CA ARG A 160 -16.32 -0.91 4.22
C ARG A 160 -17.00 0.32 3.61
N ARG A 161 -18.09 0.84 4.21
CA ARG A 161 -18.80 2.04 3.74
C ARG A 161 -18.52 3.23 4.66
N ALA A 162 -18.32 4.40 4.07
CA ALA A 162 -18.22 5.65 4.83
C ALA A 162 -19.59 6.00 5.40
N ILE A 163 -19.67 6.19 6.72
CA ILE A 163 -20.92 6.53 7.43
C ILE A 163 -20.92 7.95 7.97
N GLU A 164 -19.76 8.44 8.44
CA GLU A 164 -19.58 9.80 8.94
C GLU A 164 -18.28 10.39 8.38
N CYS A 165 -18.26 11.70 8.20
CA CYS A 165 -17.10 12.41 7.67
C CYS A 165 -17.04 13.82 8.24
N VAL A 166 -15.90 14.17 8.82
CA VAL A 166 -15.65 15.53 9.33
C VAL A 166 -14.26 15.99 8.91
N SER A 167 -14.14 17.27 8.59
CA SER A 167 -12.89 17.95 8.28
C SER A 167 -12.63 19.11 9.23
N TRP A 168 -11.40 19.21 9.72
CA TRP A 168 -10.94 20.29 10.57
C TRP A 168 -9.75 21.01 9.93
N GLN A 169 -9.57 22.28 10.29
CA GLN A 169 -8.41 23.08 9.92
C GLN A 169 -7.16 22.70 10.75
N LEU A 170 -6.82 21.41 10.81
CA LEU A 170 -5.74 20.82 11.62
C LEU A 170 -4.57 20.31 10.76
N GLY A 171 -4.43 20.79 9.52
CA GLY A 171 -3.33 20.40 8.66
C GLY A 171 -1.96 20.86 9.16
N ALA A 172 -0.93 20.07 8.80
CA ALA A 172 0.42 20.23 9.35
C ALA A 172 1.06 21.61 9.11
N VAL A 173 0.82 22.24 7.96
CA VAL A 173 1.33 23.61 7.66
C VAL A 173 0.64 24.61 8.58
N ARG A 174 -0.70 24.63 8.59
CA ARG A 174 -1.50 25.54 9.39
C ARG A 174 -1.19 25.44 10.90
N MET A 175 -1.00 24.23 11.39
CA MET A 175 -0.66 24.00 12.80
C MET A 175 0.77 24.44 13.13
N THR A 176 1.70 24.30 12.21
CA THR A 176 3.06 24.80 12.37
C THR A 176 3.06 26.34 12.50
N GLU A 177 2.42 27.04 11.56
CA GLU A 177 2.34 28.49 11.56
C GLU A 177 1.70 29.04 12.83
N ARG A 178 0.67 28.38 13.33
CA ARG A 178 -0.10 28.84 14.50
C ARG A 178 0.57 28.54 15.85
N PHE A 179 1.18 27.36 16.03
CA PHE A 179 1.65 26.88 17.32
C PHE A 179 3.15 26.72 17.44
N LEU A 180 3.86 26.52 16.32
CA LEU A 180 5.29 26.21 16.28
C LEU A 180 6.06 27.22 15.38
N PRO A 181 5.78 28.53 15.49
CA PRO A 181 6.45 29.54 14.66
C PRO A 181 7.92 29.70 15.05
N GLY A 182 8.75 30.15 14.11
CA GLY A 182 10.16 30.48 14.30
C GLY A 182 11.11 29.36 13.93
N ASP A 183 12.42 29.64 14.07
CA ASP A 183 13.51 28.79 13.59
C ASP A 183 14.23 28.04 14.72
N GLU A 184 13.81 28.23 15.97
CA GLU A 184 14.40 27.56 17.14
C GLU A 184 13.70 26.22 17.45
N PRO A 185 14.34 25.33 18.23
CA PRO A 185 13.69 24.11 18.73
C PRO A 185 12.37 24.42 19.42
N SER A 186 11.38 23.56 19.23
CA SER A 186 10.03 23.79 19.75
C SER A 186 9.97 23.54 21.25
N ARG A 187 9.34 24.44 22.00
CA ARG A 187 9.20 24.33 23.46
C ARG A 187 8.07 23.37 23.84
N PRO A 188 8.17 22.69 25.00
CA PRO A 188 7.13 21.76 25.48
C PRO A 188 5.74 22.40 25.56
N GLU A 189 5.66 23.69 25.96
CA GLU A 189 4.39 24.41 26.09
C GLU A 189 3.70 24.61 24.72
N GLN A 190 4.48 24.81 23.66
CA GLN A 190 3.95 24.95 22.30
C GLN A 190 3.36 23.62 21.79
N ILE A 191 4.06 22.51 22.05
CA ILE A 191 3.62 21.16 21.71
C ILE A 191 2.34 20.81 22.46
N GLU A 192 2.30 21.08 23.76
CA GLU A 192 1.12 20.83 24.59
C GLU A 192 -0.06 21.70 24.16
N ALA A 193 0.15 22.97 23.84
CA ALA A 193 -0.89 23.86 23.34
C ALA A 193 -1.50 23.33 22.01
N LEU A 194 -0.66 22.82 21.10
CA LEU A 194 -1.12 22.20 19.86
C LEU A 194 -1.90 20.90 20.15
N ARG A 195 -1.40 20.04 21.04
CA ARG A 195 -2.10 18.81 21.44
C ARG A 195 -3.48 19.12 22.01
N GLN A 196 -3.57 20.06 22.94
CA GLN A 196 -4.84 20.45 23.57
C GLN A 196 -5.81 21.06 22.56
N HIS A 197 -5.32 21.90 21.64
CA HIS A 197 -6.15 22.46 20.56
C HIS A 197 -6.75 21.34 19.70
N THR A 198 -5.95 20.34 19.33
CA THR A 198 -6.39 19.20 18.52
C THR A 198 -7.43 18.37 19.28
N LEU A 199 -7.18 18.01 20.54
CA LEU A 199 -8.12 17.26 21.35
C LEU A 199 -9.44 17.99 21.55
N SER A 200 -9.41 19.31 21.77
CA SER A 200 -10.60 20.14 21.92
C SER A 200 -11.43 20.19 20.63
N ALA A 201 -10.78 20.22 19.47
CA ALA A 201 -11.48 20.16 18.18
C ALA A 201 -12.17 18.80 17.95
N LEU A 202 -11.48 17.71 18.29
CA LEU A 202 -12.00 16.34 18.14
C LEU A 202 -13.14 16.02 19.12
N ALA A 203 -13.12 16.59 20.32
CA ALA A 203 -14.15 16.37 21.34
C ALA A 203 -15.56 16.82 20.93
N GLY A 204 -15.68 17.66 19.90
CA GLY A 204 -16.96 18.05 19.30
C GLY A 204 -17.69 16.90 18.58
N GLU A 205 -17.00 15.83 18.26
CA GLU A 205 -17.52 14.71 17.49
C GLU A 205 -17.53 13.43 18.32
N ALA A 206 -18.66 13.09 18.92
CA ALA A 206 -18.79 11.98 19.88
C ALA A 206 -18.40 10.61 19.28
N TRP A 207 -18.60 10.40 17.98
CA TRP A 207 -18.27 9.14 17.30
C TRP A 207 -16.75 8.87 17.24
N VAL A 208 -15.93 9.92 17.27
CA VAL A 208 -14.44 9.78 17.23
C VAL A 208 -13.92 8.90 18.37
N ALA A 209 -14.49 9.04 19.56
CA ALA A 209 -14.08 8.25 20.72
C ALA A 209 -14.48 6.76 20.65
N THR A 210 -15.36 6.37 19.76
CA THR A 210 -15.93 5.02 19.67
C THR A 210 -15.49 4.26 18.42
N ALA A 211 -15.41 4.91 17.27
CA ALA A 211 -15.13 4.27 15.99
C ALA A 211 -13.66 3.86 15.79
N GLY A 212 -12.70 4.49 16.48
CA GLY A 212 -11.27 4.22 16.30
C GLY A 212 -10.67 3.07 17.11
N ARG A 213 -11.45 2.44 17.99
CA ARG A 213 -10.92 1.40 18.90
C ARG A 213 -10.43 0.13 18.20
N SER A 214 -10.92 -0.16 17.02
CA SER A 214 -10.53 -1.33 16.23
C SER A 214 -9.35 -1.05 15.29
N ARG A 215 -9.50 -0.16 14.32
CA ARG A 215 -8.48 0.16 13.31
C ARG A 215 -8.52 1.63 12.92
N LEU A 216 -7.35 2.22 12.70
CA LEU A 216 -7.16 3.56 12.18
C LEU A 216 -6.20 3.51 11.00
N ALA A 217 -6.72 3.70 9.79
CA ALA A 217 -5.92 3.77 8.56
C ALA A 217 -5.53 5.22 8.27
N GLY A 218 -4.23 5.49 8.15
CA GLY A 218 -3.69 6.84 7.99
C GLY A 218 -3.09 7.10 6.63
N ILE A 219 -3.55 8.19 6.02
CA ILE A 219 -3.08 8.71 4.73
C ILE A 219 -2.32 10.02 4.95
N GLY A 220 -1.61 10.42 3.95
CA GLY A 220 -0.98 11.73 3.88
C GLY A 220 0.53 11.68 4.04
N GLY A 221 1.15 12.77 3.65
CA GLY A 221 2.59 12.78 3.60
C GLY A 221 3.27 12.88 4.95
N ALA A 222 2.60 13.39 5.99
CA ALA A 222 3.10 13.38 7.35
C ALA A 222 3.13 11.96 7.90
N VAL A 223 2.03 11.20 7.74
CA VAL A 223 1.91 9.79 8.14
C VAL A 223 3.02 8.95 7.52
N ARG A 224 3.19 9.03 6.19
CA ARG A 224 4.23 8.26 5.48
C ARG A 224 5.65 8.63 5.89
N SER A 225 5.94 9.91 6.14
CA SER A 225 7.28 10.34 6.56
C SER A 225 7.60 9.89 7.98
N LEU A 226 6.64 9.94 8.89
CA LEU A 226 6.81 9.46 10.28
C LEU A 226 6.94 7.94 10.32
N ALA A 227 6.18 7.21 9.51
CA ALA A 227 6.34 5.77 9.37
C ALA A 227 7.73 5.39 8.83
N ALA A 228 8.20 6.07 7.77
CA ALA A 228 9.54 5.86 7.25
C ALA A 228 10.62 6.16 8.31
N ALA A 229 10.44 7.19 9.13
CA ALA A 229 11.35 7.49 10.23
C ALA A 229 11.31 6.41 11.33
N ALA A 230 10.13 5.90 11.67
CA ALA A 230 9.97 4.81 12.64
C ALA A 230 10.63 3.51 12.14
N ILE A 231 10.43 3.14 10.87
CA ILE A 231 11.04 1.99 10.22
C ILE A 231 12.58 2.09 10.25
N ARG A 232 13.14 3.25 9.86
CA ARG A 232 14.59 3.49 9.87
C ARG A 232 15.16 3.50 11.29
N SER A 233 14.45 4.08 12.25
CA SER A 233 14.87 4.09 13.66
C SER A 233 14.88 2.70 14.29
N ALA A 234 14.03 1.79 13.82
CA ALA A 234 13.95 0.41 14.29
C ALA A 234 14.78 -0.57 13.43
N ASP A 235 15.53 -0.07 12.43
CA ASP A 235 16.33 -0.85 11.47
C ASP A 235 15.54 -2.00 10.82
N LEU A 236 14.26 -1.75 10.50
CA LEU A 236 13.42 -2.75 9.86
C LEU A 236 13.72 -2.85 8.35
N PRO A 237 13.76 -4.07 7.80
CA PRO A 237 14.06 -4.32 6.39
C PRO A 237 12.85 -4.05 5.48
N LEU A 238 12.32 -2.82 5.52
CA LEU A 238 11.16 -2.39 4.74
C LEU A 238 11.53 -1.21 3.84
N ASP A 239 11.23 -1.35 2.54
CA ASP A 239 11.33 -0.27 1.56
C ASP A 239 9.99 0.45 1.37
N SER A 240 8.86 -0.24 1.57
CA SER A 240 7.49 0.31 1.56
C SER A 240 7.00 0.56 2.98
N VAL A 241 6.21 1.62 3.15
CA VAL A 241 5.51 1.91 4.41
C VAL A 241 4.07 1.37 4.42
N GLN A 242 3.61 0.76 3.31
CA GLN A 242 2.26 0.20 3.20
C GLN A 242 2.00 -0.85 4.28
N GLY A 243 0.88 -0.72 4.99
CA GLY A 243 0.47 -1.66 6.04
C GLY A 243 1.30 -1.59 7.33
N PHE A 244 2.36 -0.76 7.40
CA PHE A 244 3.12 -0.57 8.65
C PHE A 244 2.25 0.11 9.70
N VAL A 245 2.29 -0.37 10.94
CA VAL A 245 1.54 0.22 12.05
C VAL A 245 2.44 1.16 12.84
N LEU A 246 2.15 2.46 12.75
CA LEU A 246 2.83 3.50 13.54
C LEU A 246 2.23 3.57 14.93
N GLU A 247 2.91 2.97 15.90
CA GLU A 247 2.47 2.90 17.30
C GLU A 247 2.62 4.24 18.03
N PRO A 248 1.79 4.52 19.07
CA PRO A 248 1.88 5.72 19.89
C PRO A 248 3.27 5.95 20.49
N ARG A 249 3.94 4.88 20.99
CA ARG A 249 5.29 4.98 21.57
C ARG A 249 6.37 5.38 20.54
N ALA A 250 6.25 4.90 19.30
CA ALA A 250 7.16 5.30 18.23
C ALA A 250 6.95 6.78 17.88
N LEU A 251 5.71 7.21 17.84
CA LEU A 251 5.35 8.60 17.58
C LEU A 251 5.80 9.53 18.69
N ASP A 252 5.67 9.15 19.98
CA ASP A 252 6.18 9.91 21.12
C ASP A 252 7.70 10.11 21.05
N ARG A 253 8.47 9.08 20.69
CA ARG A 253 9.93 9.20 20.47
C ARG A 253 10.27 10.16 19.34
N LEU A 254 9.56 10.05 18.21
CA LEU A 254 9.78 10.95 17.07
C LEU A 254 9.42 12.39 17.39
N ILE A 255 8.34 12.65 18.14
CA ILE A 255 7.97 13.99 18.60
C ILE A 255 9.10 14.58 19.46
N ALA A 256 9.63 13.84 20.43
CA ALA A 256 10.72 14.30 21.28
C ALA A 256 11.99 14.61 20.48
N GLU A 257 12.36 13.73 19.53
CA GLU A 257 13.53 13.92 18.66
C GLU A 257 13.38 15.14 17.74
N LEU A 258 12.21 15.30 17.10
CA LEU A 258 11.92 16.41 16.18
C LEU A 258 11.82 17.75 16.92
N ALA A 259 11.27 17.75 18.14
CA ALA A 259 11.14 18.94 18.97
C ALA A 259 12.49 19.52 19.40
N ALA A 260 13.45 18.65 19.68
CA ALA A 260 14.82 19.04 20.09
C ALA A 260 15.65 19.66 18.94
N ARG A 261 15.17 19.56 17.69
CA ARG A 261 15.86 20.07 16.49
C ARG A 261 15.24 21.37 16.00
N ARG A 262 16.08 22.21 15.39
CA ARG A 262 15.57 23.36 14.62
C ARG A 262 14.73 22.87 13.43
N PRO A 263 13.68 23.57 12.99
CA PRO A 263 12.83 23.17 11.88
C PRO A 263 13.61 22.73 10.64
N ALA A 264 14.62 23.49 10.23
CA ALA A 264 15.44 23.20 9.04
C ALA A 264 16.36 21.96 9.20
N GLU A 265 16.57 21.45 10.42
CA GLU A 265 17.44 20.30 10.71
C GLU A 265 16.67 19.00 10.94
N ARG A 266 15.34 19.02 10.90
CA ARG A 266 14.51 17.84 11.11
C ARG A 266 14.63 16.82 9.98
N ASP A 267 15.12 17.24 8.80
CA ASP A 267 15.46 16.33 7.69
C ASP A 267 16.69 15.46 7.97
N ARG A 268 17.47 15.75 9.02
CA ARG A 268 18.53 14.85 9.52
C ARG A 268 17.99 13.62 10.24
N VAL A 269 16.72 13.59 10.61
CA VAL A 269 16.06 12.37 11.10
C VAL A 269 15.84 11.44 9.88
N PRO A 270 16.45 10.24 9.87
CA PRO A 270 16.32 9.32 8.74
C PRO A 270 14.84 9.03 8.43
N GLY A 271 14.45 9.12 7.16
CA GLY A 271 13.05 8.96 6.74
C GLY A 271 12.27 10.27 6.58
N ILE A 272 12.72 11.38 7.19
CA ILE A 272 12.10 12.70 7.02
C ILE A 272 12.67 13.40 5.78
N LYS A 273 11.80 13.68 4.81
CA LYS A 273 12.19 14.39 3.58
C LYS A 273 12.35 15.89 3.85
N ARG A 274 13.36 16.53 3.22
CA ARG A 274 13.66 17.96 3.36
C ARG A 274 12.44 18.87 3.18
N GLY A 275 11.61 18.62 2.17
CA GLY A 275 10.38 19.42 1.92
C GLY A 275 9.29 19.30 3.00
N ARG A 276 9.51 18.48 4.04
CA ARG A 276 8.59 18.30 5.18
C ARG A 276 9.20 18.67 6.53
N ALA A 277 10.50 18.95 6.58
CA ALA A 277 11.23 19.22 7.82
C ALA A 277 10.53 20.25 8.73
N GLU A 278 10.07 21.35 8.12
CA GLU A 278 9.44 22.44 8.87
C GLU A 278 8.09 22.06 9.49
N VAL A 279 7.29 21.23 8.81
CA VAL A 279 5.88 20.96 9.18
C VAL A 279 5.66 19.60 9.86
N ILE A 280 6.66 18.72 9.87
CA ILE A 280 6.50 17.34 10.30
C ILE A 280 6.18 17.20 11.79
N LEU A 281 6.73 18.08 12.63
CA LEU A 281 6.48 18.04 14.08
C LEU A 281 5.01 18.34 14.39
N ALA A 282 4.43 19.36 13.75
CA ALA A 282 3.01 19.65 13.96
C ALA A 282 2.13 18.47 13.50
N GLY A 283 2.44 17.88 12.35
CA GLY A 283 1.77 16.66 11.89
C GLY A 283 1.87 15.51 12.90
N ALA A 284 3.05 15.29 13.49
CA ALA A 284 3.26 14.24 14.48
C ALA A 284 2.41 14.46 15.75
N VAL A 285 2.35 15.71 16.25
CA VAL A 285 1.55 16.07 17.43
C VAL A 285 0.05 15.90 17.17
N VAL A 286 -0.43 16.31 15.98
CA VAL A 286 -1.83 16.12 15.59
C VAL A 286 -2.17 14.63 15.52
N LEU A 287 -1.35 13.82 14.85
CA LEU A 287 -1.54 12.36 14.77
C LEU A 287 -1.56 11.69 16.14
N ARG A 288 -0.66 12.13 17.05
CA ARG A 288 -0.62 11.60 18.41
C ARG A 288 -1.89 11.95 19.21
N ALA A 289 -2.42 13.16 19.01
CA ALA A 289 -3.68 13.59 19.63
C ALA A 289 -4.89 12.81 19.05
N VAL A 290 -4.89 12.49 17.75
CA VAL A 290 -5.91 11.62 17.16
C VAL A 290 -5.89 10.22 17.76
N LEU A 291 -4.71 9.60 17.93
CA LEU A 291 -4.58 8.30 18.59
C LEU A 291 -5.11 8.34 20.05
N GLU A 292 -4.87 9.45 20.75
CA GLU A 292 -5.37 9.65 22.11
C GLU A 292 -6.90 9.79 22.13
N ALA A 293 -7.47 10.58 21.23
CA ALA A 293 -8.91 10.82 21.15
C ALA A 293 -9.69 9.57 20.73
N THR A 294 -9.16 8.79 19.80
CA THR A 294 -9.81 7.58 19.28
C THR A 294 -9.57 6.35 20.15
N GLY A 295 -8.46 6.30 20.89
CA GLY A 295 -8.02 5.10 21.60
C GLY A 295 -7.52 3.98 20.69
N ALA A 296 -7.21 4.29 19.42
CA ALA A 296 -6.68 3.31 18.47
C ALA A 296 -5.27 2.84 18.90
N PRO A 297 -4.93 1.55 18.70
CA PRO A 297 -3.63 1.01 19.12
C PRO A 297 -2.45 1.52 18.28
N GLY A 298 -2.72 2.05 17.09
CA GLY A 298 -1.75 2.60 16.16
C GLY A 298 -2.40 3.09 14.88
N ILE A 299 -1.59 3.66 13.99
CA ILE A 299 -2.02 4.10 12.67
C ILE A 299 -1.47 3.12 11.64
N GLU A 300 -2.36 2.36 10.98
CA GLU A 300 -2.01 1.58 9.80
C GLU A 300 -1.74 2.52 8.63
N VAL A 301 -0.53 2.50 8.13
CA VAL A 301 -0.07 3.46 7.13
C VAL A 301 -0.49 3.04 5.74
N VAL A 302 -1.09 3.96 5.01
CA VAL A 302 -1.53 3.76 3.63
C VAL A 302 -0.67 4.64 2.70
N GLU A 303 -0.03 4.02 1.71
CA GLU A 303 0.76 4.76 0.72
C GLU A 303 -0.12 5.51 -0.29
N ALA A 304 -1.28 4.96 -0.62
CA ALA A 304 -2.28 5.64 -1.44
C ALA A 304 -2.77 6.92 -0.75
N GLY A 305 -3.25 7.87 -1.54
CA GLY A 305 -3.79 9.13 -1.05
C GLY A 305 -4.85 9.67 -2.00
N LEU A 306 -5.18 10.96 -1.89
CA LEU A 306 -6.21 11.63 -2.68
C LEU A 306 -6.13 11.28 -4.19
N ARG A 307 -4.94 11.28 -4.77
CA ARG A 307 -4.74 11.05 -6.22
C ARG A 307 -5.05 9.62 -6.63
N GLU A 308 -4.61 8.65 -5.82
CA GLU A 308 -4.96 7.25 -5.99
C GLU A 308 -6.46 7.02 -5.77
N GLY A 309 -7.08 7.74 -4.83
CA GLY A 309 -8.52 7.71 -4.59
C GLY A 309 -9.32 8.21 -5.78
N ILE A 310 -8.93 9.34 -6.38
CA ILE A 310 -9.55 9.88 -7.59
C ILE A 310 -9.42 8.89 -8.75
N PHE A 311 -8.20 8.36 -8.97
CA PHE A 311 -7.95 7.37 -10.01
C PHE A 311 -8.81 6.10 -9.79
N ARG A 312 -8.82 5.55 -8.57
CA ARG A 312 -9.58 4.32 -8.25
C ARG A 312 -11.09 4.52 -8.35
N ALA A 313 -11.59 5.68 -7.96
CA ALA A 313 -13.00 6.02 -8.14
C ALA A 313 -13.42 6.00 -9.61
N GLY A 314 -12.54 6.45 -10.51
CA GLY A 314 -12.75 6.36 -11.96
C GLY A 314 -12.69 4.94 -12.48
N GLU A 315 -11.67 4.15 -12.06
CA GLU A 315 -11.49 2.75 -12.50
C GLU A 315 -12.62 1.82 -12.06
N LEU A 316 -13.17 2.06 -10.88
CA LEU A 316 -14.21 1.24 -10.26
C LEU A 316 -15.59 1.92 -10.31
N SER A 317 -15.80 2.85 -11.24
CA SER A 317 -17.02 3.67 -11.33
C SER A 317 -18.32 2.86 -11.57
N GLU A 318 -18.20 1.61 -11.99
CA GLU A 318 -19.34 0.69 -12.12
C GLU A 318 -19.79 0.10 -10.78
N LEU A 319 -18.98 0.23 -9.71
CA LEU A 319 -19.31 -0.23 -8.35
C LEU A 319 -19.80 0.93 -7.49
N ASP A 320 -20.71 0.66 -6.56
CA ASP A 320 -21.22 1.62 -5.58
C ASP A 320 -21.12 1.07 -4.14
N PRO A 321 -20.21 1.59 -3.33
CA PRO A 321 -19.13 2.53 -3.65
C PRO A 321 -18.05 1.90 -4.53
N PRO A 322 -17.16 2.70 -5.16
CA PRO A 322 -16.10 2.22 -6.06
C PRO A 322 -14.95 1.55 -5.27
N ILE A 323 -15.23 0.38 -4.72
CA ILE A 323 -14.35 -0.40 -3.85
C ILE A 323 -14.18 -1.81 -4.41
N ALA A 324 -12.95 -2.25 -4.54
CA ALA A 324 -12.64 -3.63 -4.91
C ALA A 324 -13.22 -4.61 -3.88
N PRO A 325 -13.94 -5.65 -4.28
CA PRO A 325 -14.53 -6.62 -3.36
C PRO A 325 -13.47 -7.28 -2.47
N ASP A 326 -12.34 -7.64 -3.06
CA ASP A 326 -11.21 -8.25 -2.38
C ASP A 326 -9.92 -7.49 -2.72
N VAL A 327 -9.39 -6.75 -1.76
CA VAL A 327 -8.20 -5.91 -1.94
C VAL A 327 -6.94 -6.76 -2.04
N ARG A 328 -6.83 -7.83 -1.25
CA ARG A 328 -5.66 -8.71 -1.25
C ARG A 328 -5.54 -9.40 -2.61
N ARG A 329 -6.62 -10.02 -3.05
CA ARG A 329 -6.67 -10.68 -4.36
C ARG A 329 -6.38 -9.70 -5.49
N ALA A 330 -7.04 -8.54 -5.49
CA ALA A 330 -6.84 -7.51 -6.50
C ALA A 330 -5.37 -7.00 -6.55
N SER A 331 -4.69 -6.89 -5.41
CA SER A 331 -3.30 -6.44 -5.36
C SER A 331 -2.32 -7.48 -5.92
N VAL A 332 -2.50 -8.74 -5.57
CA VAL A 332 -1.70 -9.87 -6.06
C VAL A 332 -1.87 -10.03 -7.58
N GLU A 333 -3.12 -10.08 -8.06
CA GLU A 333 -3.41 -10.20 -9.48
C GLU A 333 -2.90 -8.98 -10.28
N ASN A 334 -3.03 -7.77 -9.72
CA ASN A 334 -2.50 -6.58 -10.35
C ASN A 334 -0.97 -6.67 -10.53
N LEU A 335 -0.22 -7.10 -9.51
CA LEU A 335 1.23 -7.27 -9.59
C LEU A 335 1.60 -8.36 -10.61
N ALA A 336 0.92 -9.49 -10.59
CA ALA A 336 1.14 -10.58 -11.54
C ALA A 336 0.95 -10.11 -13.00
N ARG A 337 -0.18 -9.44 -13.29
CA ARG A 337 -0.48 -8.91 -14.63
C ARG A 337 0.50 -7.81 -15.07
N GLN A 338 0.94 -6.92 -14.17
CA GLN A 338 1.95 -5.88 -14.46
C GLN A 338 3.25 -6.49 -15.02
N HIS A 339 3.62 -7.65 -14.50
CA HIS A 339 4.86 -8.33 -14.86
C HIS A 339 4.67 -9.44 -15.89
N GLY A 340 3.43 -9.65 -16.37
CA GLY A 340 3.13 -10.61 -17.42
C GLY A 340 3.28 -12.06 -16.97
N VAL A 341 2.91 -12.36 -15.74
CA VAL A 341 2.84 -13.74 -15.23
C VAL A 341 1.85 -14.54 -16.06
N ASP A 342 2.23 -15.76 -16.39
CA ASP A 342 1.31 -16.76 -16.96
C ASP A 342 0.31 -17.18 -15.88
N LEU A 343 -0.85 -16.51 -15.89
CA LEU A 343 -1.87 -16.74 -14.84
C LEU A 343 -2.48 -18.13 -14.93
N VAL A 344 -2.57 -18.74 -16.13
CA VAL A 344 -3.10 -20.10 -16.29
C VAL A 344 -2.22 -21.10 -15.54
N HIS A 345 -0.91 -21.00 -15.72
CA HIS A 345 0.07 -21.79 -14.97
C HIS A 345 0.06 -21.47 -13.47
N ALA A 346 0.08 -20.18 -13.09
CA ALA A 346 0.15 -19.77 -11.69
C ALA A 346 -1.12 -20.15 -10.89
N GLU A 347 -2.30 -20.03 -11.49
CA GLU A 347 -3.57 -20.44 -10.88
C GLU A 347 -3.63 -21.96 -10.68
N HIS A 348 -3.16 -22.74 -11.64
CA HIS A 348 -3.11 -24.19 -11.50
C HIS A 348 -2.14 -24.62 -10.37
N ILE A 349 -0.96 -24.00 -10.26
CA ILE A 349 -0.05 -24.21 -9.13
C ILE A 349 -0.72 -23.83 -7.80
N ALA A 350 -1.47 -22.73 -7.76
CA ALA A 350 -2.18 -22.31 -6.56
C ALA A 350 -3.26 -23.32 -6.15
N GLU A 351 -3.98 -23.89 -7.13
CA GLU A 351 -4.97 -24.97 -6.90
C GLU A 351 -4.30 -26.23 -6.35
N LEU A 352 -3.21 -26.69 -6.94
CA LEU A 352 -2.46 -27.85 -6.43
C LEU A 352 -1.90 -27.61 -5.03
N ALA A 353 -1.35 -26.41 -4.77
CA ALA A 353 -0.86 -26.04 -3.45
C ALA A 353 -1.97 -26.01 -2.39
N ASP A 354 -3.16 -25.52 -2.73
CA ASP A 354 -4.33 -25.51 -1.84
C ASP A 354 -4.82 -26.94 -1.56
N GLN A 355 -4.87 -27.81 -2.56
CA GLN A 355 -5.24 -29.23 -2.40
C GLN A 355 -4.27 -29.93 -1.43
N LEU A 356 -2.96 -29.71 -1.60
CA LEU A 356 -1.94 -30.25 -0.71
C LEU A 356 -2.09 -29.72 0.71
N ALA A 357 -2.31 -28.42 0.88
CA ALA A 357 -2.49 -27.79 2.17
C ALA A 357 -3.76 -28.30 2.89
N SER A 358 -4.86 -28.42 2.15
CA SER A 358 -6.14 -28.91 2.64
C SER A 358 -6.12 -30.38 3.07
N ALA A 359 -5.22 -31.19 2.48
CA ALA A 359 -5.06 -32.60 2.82
C ALA A 359 -4.22 -32.86 4.10
N LEU A 360 -3.40 -31.88 4.54
CA LEU A 360 -2.48 -32.05 5.68
C LEU A 360 -3.18 -32.52 6.99
N PRO A 361 -4.30 -31.90 7.43
CA PRO A 361 -4.96 -32.34 8.67
C PRO A 361 -5.42 -33.80 8.62
N SER A 362 -5.93 -34.27 7.48
CA SER A 362 -6.36 -35.64 7.27
C SER A 362 -5.19 -36.63 7.29
N ALA A 363 -4.01 -36.20 6.89
CA ALA A 363 -2.75 -36.93 6.98
C ALA A 363 -2.08 -36.83 8.38
N GLY A 364 -2.71 -36.16 9.35
CA GLY A 364 -2.16 -35.95 10.70
C GLY A 364 -0.96 -35.02 10.72
N LEU A 365 -0.84 -34.11 9.74
CA LEU A 365 0.24 -33.18 9.60
C LEU A 365 -0.18 -31.74 9.98
N PRO A 366 0.76 -30.90 10.44
CA PRO A 366 0.45 -29.53 10.83
C PRO A 366 0.09 -28.66 9.61
N ALA A 367 -0.88 -27.76 9.77
CA ALA A 367 -1.26 -26.80 8.75
C ALA A 367 -0.10 -25.87 8.35
N PRO A 368 -0.06 -25.38 7.09
CA PRO A 368 1.00 -24.49 6.61
C PRO A 368 0.84 -23.04 7.04
N GLY A 369 -0.21 -22.70 7.81
CA GLY A 369 -0.58 -21.35 8.18
C GLY A 369 -1.77 -20.81 7.38
N ASP A 370 -1.80 -19.50 7.12
CA ASP A 370 -2.87 -18.87 6.34
C ASP A 370 -2.80 -19.30 4.87
N PRO A 371 -3.85 -19.96 4.33
CA PRO A 371 -3.88 -20.40 2.94
C PRO A 371 -3.79 -19.25 1.93
N GLU A 372 -4.21 -18.04 2.30
CA GLU A 372 -4.12 -16.87 1.43
C GLU A 372 -2.68 -16.45 1.15
N LEU A 373 -1.75 -16.64 2.12
CA LEU A 373 -0.33 -16.36 1.89
C LEU A 373 0.28 -17.36 0.90
N LEU A 374 -0.09 -18.63 1.01
CA LEU A 374 0.37 -19.66 0.08
C LEU A 374 -0.17 -19.42 -1.33
N TRP A 375 -1.47 -19.08 -1.45
CA TRP A 375 -2.09 -18.67 -2.71
C TRP A 375 -1.37 -17.49 -3.34
N ALA A 376 -1.13 -16.41 -2.57
CA ALA A 376 -0.44 -15.21 -3.07
C ALA A 376 0.99 -15.52 -3.52
N ALA A 377 1.71 -16.36 -2.77
CA ALA A 377 3.05 -16.81 -3.13
C ALA A 377 3.02 -17.65 -4.43
N ALA A 378 2.01 -18.52 -4.61
CA ALA A 378 1.85 -19.33 -5.81
C ALA A 378 1.54 -18.47 -7.05
N ILE A 379 0.66 -17.46 -6.93
CA ILE A 379 0.38 -16.53 -8.05
C ILE A 379 1.62 -15.70 -8.42
N LEU A 380 2.46 -15.36 -7.44
CA LEU A 380 3.59 -14.43 -7.64
C LEU A 380 4.96 -15.12 -7.76
N HIS A 381 5.04 -16.46 -7.67
CA HIS A 381 6.34 -17.16 -7.61
C HIS A 381 7.24 -16.85 -8.81
N ASP A 382 6.66 -16.68 -9.99
CA ASP A 382 7.33 -16.43 -11.27
C ASP A 382 7.33 -14.96 -11.71
N VAL A 383 6.85 -14.00 -10.89
CA VAL A 383 6.81 -12.57 -11.24
C VAL A 383 8.20 -12.02 -11.62
N GLY A 384 9.26 -12.61 -11.10
CA GLY A 384 10.66 -12.29 -11.38
C GLY A 384 11.15 -12.70 -12.76
N MET A 385 10.43 -13.59 -13.48
CA MET A 385 10.70 -13.94 -14.88
C MET A 385 10.69 -12.70 -15.79
N ALA A 386 9.97 -11.65 -15.36
CA ALA A 386 9.96 -10.36 -16.03
C ALA A 386 11.33 -9.67 -16.08
N VAL A 387 12.24 -10.02 -15.18
CA VAL A 387 13.62 -9.50 -15.10
C VAL A 387 14.58 -10.44 -15.84
N ASP A 388 14.67 -11.70 -15.42
CA ASP A 388 15.51 -12.73 -16.04
C ASP A 388 15.01 -14.12 -15.60
N TYR A 389 15.26 -15.14 -16.44
CA TYR A 389 15.04 -16.55 -16.08
C TYR A 389 16.00 -16.99 -14.97
N ASP A 390 17.27 -16.59 -15.08
CA ASP A 390 18.26 -16.92 -14.07
C ASP A 390 17.96 -16.17 -12.76
N ASP A 391 17.92 -16.93 -11.66
CA ASP A 391 17.61 -16.41 -10.33
C ASP A 391 16.24 -15.68 -10.21
N HIS A 392 15.26 -15.94 -11.12
CA HIS A 392 13.94 -15.32 -11.08
C HIS A 392 13.27 -15.39 -9.69
N HIS A 393 13.48 -16.46 -8.94
CA HIS A 393 12.99 -16.61 -7.58
C HIS A 393 13.51 -15.52 -6.61
N LYS A 394 14.72 -14.99 -6.83
CA LYS A 394 15.25 -13.84 -6.08
C LYS A 394 14.62 -12.54 -6.58
N HIS A 395 14.42 -12.42 -7.89
CA HIS A 395 13.75 -11.28 -8.50
C HIS A 395 12.28 -11.23 -8.09
N SER A 396 11.59 -12.38 -8.01
CA SER A 396 10.22 -12.46 -7.49
C SER A 396 10.13 -11.92 -6.06
N SER A 397 11.01 -12.40 -5.17
CA SER A 397 11.06 -11.90 -3.79
C SER A 397 11.27 -10.39 -3.72
N TYR A 398 12.20 -9.85 -4.51
CA TYR A 398 12.46 -8.42 -4.57
C TYR A 398 11.25 -7.61 -5.06
N LEU A 399 10.60 -8.04 -6.15
CA LEU A 399 9.43 -7.37 -6.70
C LEU A 399 8.24 -7.39 -5.73
N ILE A 400 8.02 -8.51 -5.04
CA ILE A 400 6.95 -8.64 -4.03
C ILE A 400 7.20 -7.69 -2.86
N LEU A 401 8.41 -7.67 -2.28
CA LEU A 401 8.76 -6.79 -1.18
C LEU A 401 8.65 -5.31 -1.57
N GLY A 402 9.09 -4.95 -2.77
CA GLY A 402 9.04 -3.57 -3.26
C GLY A 402 7.64 -3.08 -3.62
N SER A 403 6.68 -3.99 -3.88
CA SER A 403 5.30 -3.62 -4.25
C SER A 403 4.45 -3.21 -3.04
N GLY A 404 4.80 -3.68 -1.83
CA GLY A 404 4.05 -3.42 -0.59
C GLY A 404 2.67 -4.06 -0.53
N LEU A 405 2.24 -4.87 -1.50
CA LEU A 405 0.97 -5.59 -1.64
C LEU A 405 -0.19 -5.02 -0.80
N PRO A 406 -1.00 -4.08 -1.32
CA PRO A 406 -2.15 -3.53 -0.62
C PRO A 406 -3.05 -4.60 0.00
N GLY A 407 -3.45 -4.40 1.26
CA GLY A 407 -4.26 -5.35 2.03
C GLY A 407 -3.46 -6.35 2.86
N PHE A 408 -2.15 -6.49 2.64
CA PHE A 408 -1.26 -7.33 3.45
C PHE A 408 -0.42 -6.50 4.42
N THR A 409 -0.11 -7.08 5.57
CA THR A 409 0.84 -6.52 6.53
C THR A 409 2.29 -6.71 6.06
N PRO A 410 3.26 -5.92 6.56
CA PRO A 410 4.68 -6.13 6.23
C PRO A 410 5.19 -7.54 6.53
N ARG A 411 4.71 -8.18 7.61
CA ARG A 411 5.00 -9.58 7.95
C ARG A 411 4.49 -10.54 6.86
N GLU A 412 3.24 -10.40 6.47
CA GLU A 412 2.62 -11.24 5.44
C GLU A 412 3.31 -11.06 4.08
N VAL A 413 3.62 -9.82 3.68
CA VAL A 413 4.39 -9.56 2.45
C VAL A 413 5.76 -10.23 2.48
N ALA A 414 6.46 -10.19 3.63
CA ALA A 414 7.75 -10.85 3.80
C ALA A 414 7.63 -12.37 3.66
N LEU A 415 6.62 -12.99 4.26
CA LEU A 415 6.38 -14.44 4.15
C LEU A 415 6.02 -14.85 2.72
N ILE A 416 5.13 -14.13 2.02
CA ILE A 416 4.82 -14.35 0.61
C ILE A 416 6.08 -14.26 -0.25
N ALA A 417 6.88 -13.21 -0.06
CA ALA A 417 8.12 -13.00 -0.79
C ALA A 417 9.15 -14.09 -0.56
N LEU A 418 9.25 -14.60 0.68
CA LEU A 418 10.15 -15.69 1.02
C LEU A 418 9.65 -17.05 0.50
N MET A 419 8.35 -17.35 0.54
CA MET A 419 7.80 -18.54 -0.10
C MET A 419 8.11 -18.53 -1.60
N ALA A 420 7.85 -17.40 -2.30
CA ALA A 420 8.21 -17.23 -3.69
C ALA A 420 9.74 -17.32 -3.93
N ARG A 421 10.59 -16.82 -3.01
CA ARG A 421 12.03 -16.97 -3.11
C ARG A 421 12.48 -18.43 -3.08
N TYR A 422 11.81 -19.27 -2.29
CA TYR A 422 12.21 -20.65 -2.06
C TYR A 422 11.42 -21.68 -2.87
N HIS A 423 10.56 -21.27 -3.80
CA HIS A 423 9.77 -22.19 -4.63
C HIS A 423 10.62 -23.11 -5.52
N ARG A 424 11.86 -22.75 -5.83
CA ARG A 424 12.71 -23.51 -6.76
C ARG A 424 13.86 -24.26 -6.07
N LYS A 425 14.59 -23.61 -5.16
CA LYS A 425 15.82 -24.14 -4.55
C LYS A 425 16.16 -23.45 -3.22
N GLY A 426 17.11 -24.04 -2.51
CA GLY A 426 17.63 -23.52 -1.24
C GLY A 426 16.82 -23.99 -0.03
N THR A 427 17.33 -23.68 1.15
CA THR A 427 16.69 -23.97 2.44
C THR A 427 15.95 -22.74 2.90
N PRO A 428 14.61 -22.80 3.15
CA PRO A 428 13.86 -21.68 3.65
C PRO A 428 14.41 -21.13 4.97
N GLN A 429 14.60 -19.82 5.04
CA GLN A 429 15.09 -19.08 6.20
C GLN A 429 14.50 -17.66 6.18
N LEU A 430 14.13 -17.14 7.34
CA LEU A 430 13.62 -15.77 7.48
C LEU A 430 14.68 -14.72 7.14
N GLY A 431 15.95 -14.97 7.48
CA GLY A 431 17.04 -14.03 7.23
C GLY A 431 16.77 -12.64 7.82
N ALA A 432 16.98 -11.58 7.04
CA ALA A 432 16.71 -10.21 7.47
C ALA A 432 15.22 -9.97 7.81
N ALA A 433 14.29 -10.70 7.22
CA ALA A 433 12.86 -10.57 7.49
C ALA A 433 12.45 -11.05 8.89
N ALA A 434 13.33 -11.73 9.63
CA ALA A 434 13.08 -12.15 11.01
C ALA A 434 12.66 -10.97 11.93
N ALA A 435 13.14 -9.76 11.63
CA ALA A 435 12.75 -8.55 12.38
C ALA A 435 11.26 -8.15 12.20
N LEU A 436 10.58 -8.70 11.18
CA LEU A 436 9.16 -8.47 10.88
C LEU A 436 8.28 -9.64 11.32
N CYS A 437 8.87 -10.78 11.64
CA CYS A 437 8.21 -12.05 11.85
C CYS A 437 7.92 -12.33 13.32
N GLU A 438 7.00 -13.25 13.57
CA GLU A 438 6.56 -13.73 14.87
C GLU A 438 7.12 -15.13 15.16
N PRO A 439 7.13 -15.58 16.41
CA PRO A 439 7.48 -16.97 16.73
C PRO A 439 6.59 -17.96 15.96
N GLY A 440 7.22 -18.94 15.29
CA GLY A 440 6.53 -19.94 14.46
C GLY A 440 6.51 -19.60 12.95
N ASP A 441 6.93 -18.41 12.54
CA ASP A 441 6.96 -18.02 11.12
C ASP A 441 8.03 -18.74 10.31
N ASP A 442 9.09 -19.21 10.94
CA ASP A 442 10.11 -20.06 10.33
C ASP A 442 9.52 -21.43 9.92
N GLU A 443 8.68 -22.02 10.77
CA GLU A 443 7.97 -23.26 10.46
C GLU A 443 6.90 -23.02 9.38
N LEU A 444 6.13 -21.92 9.48
CA LEU A 444 5.14 -21.54 8.48
C LEU A 444 5.80 -21.37 7.10
N LEU A 445 6.91 -20.63 7.03
CA LEU A 445 7.69 -20.46 5.80
C LEU A 445 8.20 -21.81 5.26
N LEU A 446 8.73 -22.67 6.12
CA LEU A 446 9.23 -23.98 5.71
C LEU A 446 8.14 -24.84 5.10
N ARG A 447 6.97 -24.91 5.74
CA ARG A 447 5.79 -25.67 5.27
C ARG A 447 5.24 -25.10 3.96
N GLY A 448 4.98 -23.80 3.92
CA GLY A 448 4.48 -23.13 2.71
C GLY A 448 5.43 -23.27 1.52
N ALA A 449 6.73 -23.09 1.73
CA ALA A 449 7.72 -23.27 0.66
C ALA A 449 7.83 -24.73 0.18
N ALA A 450 7.64 -25.70 1.07
CA ALA A 450 7.65 -27.12 0.68
C ALA A 450 6.45 -27.46 -0.21
N LEU A 451 5.24 -27.01 0.18
CA LEU A 451 4.03 -27.23 -0.62
C LEU A 451 4.09 -26.53 -1.97
N LEU A 452 4.48 -25.25 -1.98
CA LEU A 452 4.62 -24.48 -3.22
C LEU A 452 5.63 -25.14 -4.16
N ARG A 453 6.75 -25.65 -3.64
CA ARG A 453 7.77 -26.34 -4.44
C ARG A 453 7.25 -27.64 -5.02
N ILE A 454 6.48 -28.42 -4.27
CA ILE A 454 5.86 -29.63 -4.79
C ILE A 454 4.85 -29.27 -5.89
N ALA A 455 3.94 -28.33 -5.65
CA ALA A 455 2.96 -27.89 -6.63
C ALA A 455 3.61 -27.41 -7.94
N GLU A 456 4.68 -26.61 -7.84
CA GLU A 456 5.48 -26.18 -9.02
C GLU A 456 6.11 -27.37 -9.77
N GLN A 457 6.58 -28.40 -9.07
CA GLN A 457 7.15 -29.57 -9.73
C GLN A 457 6.09 -30.44 -10.40
N LEU A 458 4.87 -30.47 -9.87
CA LEU A 458 3.73 -31.19 -10.49
C LEU A 458 3.28 -30.52 -11.80
N GLU A 459 3.44 -29.21 -11.92
CA GLU A 459 3.07 -28.41 -13.10
C GLU A 459 4.29 -27.96 -13.93
N ARG A 460 5.43 -28.66 -13.77
CA ARG A 460 6.71 -28.29 -14.40
C ARG A 460 6.67 -28.23 -15.92
N ASN A 461 5.84 -29.06 -16.55
CA ASN A 461 5.69 -29.09 -18.01
C ASN A 461 4.73 -28.00 -18.53
N ARG A 462 3.98 -27.32 -17.65
CA ARG A 462 2.95 -26.33 -18.00
C ARG A 462 1.86 -26.89 -18.91
N ASP A 463 1.48 -28.16 -18.69
CA ASP A 463 0.51 -28.90 -19.50
C ASP A 463 -0.77 -29.28 -18.75
N GLN A 464 -0.84 -28.95 -17.44
CA GLN A 464 -1.98 -29.21 -16.56
C GLN A 464 -2.39 -30.69 -16.53
N VAL A 465 -1.48 -31.62 -16.77
CA VAL A 465 -1.74 -33.07 -16.78
C VAL A 465 -2.17 -33.59 -15.42
N VAL A 466 -1.63 -33.02 -14.32
CA VAL A 466 -2.00 -33.37 -12.96
C VAL A 466 -3.20 -32.53 -12.52
N HIS A 467 -4.37 -33.16 -12.41
CA HIS A 467 -5.62 -32.47 -12.03
C HIS A 467 -5.82 -32.39 -10.52
N THR A 468 -5.43 -33.43 -9.78
CA THR A 468 -5.50 -33.43 -8.32
C THR A 468 -4.27 -34.03 -7.68
N ALA A 469 -3.89 -33.47 -6.52
CA ALA A 469 -2.80 -33.93 -5.68
C ALA A 469 -3.29 -34.09 -4.24
N ARG A 470 -3.21 -35.29 -3.67
CA ARG A 470 -3.70 -35.60 -2.34
C ARG A 470 -2.61 -36.19 -1.46
N LEU A 471 -2.54 -35.77 -0.21
CA LEU A 471 -1.65 -36.35 0.79
C LEU A 471 -2.44 -37.37 1.61
N LEU A 472 -2.02 -38.62 1.56
CA LEU A 472 -2.65 -39.74 2.29
C LEU A 472 -1.64 -40.34 3.29
N ARG A 473 -2.12 -40.76 4.45
CA ARG A 473 -1.31 -41.46 5.43
C ARG A 473 -2.16 -42.60 6.04
N THR A 474 -1.69 -43.83 5.92
CA THR A 474 -2.51 -45.00 6.20
C THR A 474 -2.56 -45.35 7.70
N ASP A 475 -1.49 -45.11 8.48
CA ASP A 475 -1.37 -45.63 9.86
C ASP A 475 -0.83 -44.58 10.88
N GLY A 476 -1.01 -43.31 10.66
CA GLY A 476 -0.63 -42.25 11.62
C GLY A 476 0.89 -42.00 11.80
N GLU A 477 1.76 -42.99 11.60
CA GLU A 477 3.22 -42.89 11.77
C GLU A 477 4.03 -43.32 10.54
N GLY A 478 3.40 -43.83 9.48
CA GLY A 478 4.04 -44.23 8.22
C GLY A 478 4.40 -43.06 7.29
N PRO A 479 4.99 -43.37 6.12
CA PRO A 479 5.25 -42.35 5.10
C PRO A 479 3.94 -41.76 4.61
N VAL A 480 4.02 -40.50 4.15
CA VAL A 480 2.92 -39.79 3.48
C VAL A 480 2.98 -40.12 1.99
N VAL A 481 1.85 -40.56 1.44
CA VAL A 481 1.72 -40.83 0.01
C VAL A 481 1.10 -39.62 -0.66
N LEU A 482 1.82 -39.06 -1.64
CA LEU A 482 1.29 -38.08 -2.59
C LEU A 482 0.63 -38.85 -3.74
N GLU A 483 -0.70 -38.94 -3.71
CA GLU A 483 -1.51 -39.55 -4.77
C GLU A 483 -1.86 -38.50 -5.82
N LEU A 484 -1.59 -38.82 -7.10
CA LEU A 484 -1.85 -37.94 -8.23
C LEU A 484 -2.96 -38.55 -9.10
N ASP A 485 -4.00 -37.72 -9.37
CA ASP A 485 -4.98 -38.01 -10.44
C ASP A 485 -4.60 -37.16 -11.65
N ALA A 486 -4.32 -37.84 -12.77
CA ALA A 486 -3.73 -37.21 -13.93
C ALA A 486 -4.12 -37.87 -15.25
N GLU A 487 -4.29 -37.07 -16.29
CA GLU A 487 -4.52 -37.54 -17.66
C GLU A 487 -3.25 -37.33 -18.49
N GLY A 488 -2.56 -38.43 -18.89
CA GLY A 488 -1.35 -38.34 -19.71
C GLY A 488 -0.08 -38.85 -19.04
N ASP A 489 1.09 -38.35 -19.46
CA ASP A 489 2.39 -38.77 -18.96
C ASP A 489 2.81 -37.91 -17.75
N THR A 490 2.96 -38.54 -16.60
CA THR A 490 3.32 -37.90 -15.31
C THR A 490 4.75 -38.17 -14.88
N VAL A 491 5.54 -38.88 -15.67
CA VAL A 491 6.91 -39.30 -15.30
C VAL A 491 7.78 -38.13 -14.83
N VAL A 492 7.69 -36.97 -15.49
CA VAL A 492 8.46 -35.79 -15.10
C VAL A 492 7.92 -35.19 -13.79
N ALA A 493 6.61 -35.10 -13.62
CA ALA A 493 5.97 -34.56 -12.43
C ALA A 493 6.27 -35.43 -11.18
N GLU A 494 6.10 -36.77 -11.31
CA GLU A 494 6.40 -37.72 -10.24
C GLU A 494 7.87 -37.64 -9.83
N TRP A 495 8.80 -37.77 -10.81
CA TRP A 495 10.22 -37.67 -10.55
C TRP A 495 10.64 -36.35 -9.90
N ALA A 496 10.07 -35.23 -10.35
CA ALA A 496 10.38 -33.93 -9.83
C ALA A 496 9.82 -33.69 -8.41
N ALA A 497 8.62 -34.21 -8.12
CA ALA A 497 7.99 -34.17 -6.79
C ALA A 497 8.75 -35.04 -5.78
N GLU A 498 9.17 -36.25 -6.14
CA GLU A 498 9.97 -37.15 -5.29
C GLU A 498 11.25 -36.46 -4.80
N ARG A 499 11.90 -35.66 -5.63
CA ARG A 499 13.11 -34.90 -5.27
C ARG A 499 12.87 -33.83 -4.20
N GLN A 500 11.63 -33.53 -3.85
CA GLN A 500 11.28 -32.62 -2.75
C GLN A 500 11.08 -33.34 -1.41
N GLY A 501 11.25 -34.67 -1.38
CA GLY A 501 11.04 -35.50 -0.18
C GLY A 501 11.84 -35.03 1.04
N ASP A 502 13.13 -34.64 0.86
CA ASP A 502 13.97 -34.13 1.95
C ASP A 502 13.40 -32.83 2.56
N LEU A 503 12.89 -31.92 1.71
CA LEU A 503 12.28 -30.69 2.18
C LEU A 503 10.96 -30.95 2.87
N PHE A 504 10.14 -31.85 2.32
CA PHE A 504 8.88 -32.29 2.91
C PHE A 504 9.12 -32.94 4.29
N ALA A 505 10.07 -33.86 4.39
CA ALA A 505 10.42 -34.50 5.65
C ALA A 505 10.86 -33.51 6.73
N ARG A 506 11.61 -32.49 6.35
CA ARG A 506 12.00 -31.40 7.26
C ARG A 506 10.82 -30.53 7.69
N ALA A 507 9.87 -30.27 6.78
CA ALA A 507 8.73 -29.42 7.04
C ALA A 507 7.65 -30.10 7.88
N PHE A 508 7.46 -31.40 7.69
CA PHE A 508 6.33 -32.14 8.24
C PHE A 508 6.72 -33.33 9.13
N GLY A 509 8.01 -33.67 9.23
CA GLY A 509 8.49 -34.77 10.05
C GLY A 509 8.10 -36.16 9.52
N ALA A 510 7.77 -36.30 8.23
CA ALA A 510 7.33 -37.54 7.59
C ALA A 510 7.97 -37.70 6.21
N GLU A 511 8.31 -38.94 5.82
CA GLU A 511 8.79 -39.24 4.47
C GLU A 511 7.66 -39.09 3.45
N LEU A 512 8.00 -38.59 2.24
CA LEU A 512 7.08 -38.46 1.12
C LEU A 512 7.38 -39.52 0.07
N THR A 513 6.33 -40.25 -0.37
CA THR A 513 6.36 -41.13 -1.54
C THR A 513 5.32 -40.66 -2.54
N VAL A 514 5.58 -40.79 -3.84
CA VAL A 514 4.66 -40.35 -4.89
C VAL A 514 4.06 -41.57 -5.58
N THR A 515 2.75 -41.56 -5.82
CA THR A 515 2.05 -42.62 -6.56
C THR A 515 1.01 -42.00 -7.48
N ARG A 516 0.71 -42.68 -8.58
CA ARG A 516 -0.39 -42.36 -9.47
C ARG A 516 -1.58 -43.25 -9.15
N SER A 517 -2.78 -42.66 -9.05
CA SER A 517 -4.05 -43.41 -8.88
C SER A 517 -4.54 -43.98 -10.21
#